data_908d4da78c55e64549991d1ee43bf76a
#
_entry.id   908d4da78c55e64549991d1ee43bf76a
#
_cell.length_a   1.000
_cell.length_b   1.000
_cell.length_c   1.000
_cell.angle_alpha   90.00
_cell.angle_beta   90.00
_cell.angle_gamma   90.00
#
_symmetry.space_group_name_H-M   'P 1'
#
loop_
_entity.id
_entity.type
_entity.pdbx_description
1 polymer ?
#
loop_
_entity_poly.entity_id
_entity_poly.type
_entity_poly.pdbx_seq_one_letter_code
_entity_poly.pdbx_strand_id
1 'polypeptide(L)'
;MRFDETHLKELYLQRLVFDGYIGLQYERGKPTDIDQIVLSGKTDDYYLLEVKEKDLCKREPKGFGMDIERIGFFGDLKRQIGMETYYFIKQIKDQRTREFLQWRYITMTDFFKYCLKENVEGGIGMRSENSKNYTWICPENHFKVYP
;
A
#
# COMPACT_ATOMS: atom_id res chain seq x y z
N MET A 1 -5.60 -9.99 22.35
CA MET A 1 -4.14 -9.81 22.60
C MET A 1 -3.86 -8.33 22.62
N ARG A 2 -3.32 -7.80 23.70
CA ARG A 2 -2.87 -6.40 23.75
C ARG A 2 -1.39 -6.38 23.37
N PHE A 3 -1.05 -5.67 22.32
CA PHE A 3 0.33 -5.36 21.98
C PHE A 3 0.70 -4.06 22.70
N ASP A 4 1.69 -4.12 23.54
CA ASP A 4 2.30 -2.90 24.09
C ASP A 4 3.34 -2.31 23.12
N GLU A 5 3.77 -1.10 23.39
CA GLU A 5 4.71 -0.38 22.53
C GLU A 5 6.06 -1.10 22.42
N THR A 6 6.51 -1.73 23.52
CA THR A 6 7.78 -2.47 23.55
C THR A 6 7.72 -3.66 22.61
N HIS A 7 6.65 -4.44 22.67
CA HIS A 7 6.46 -5.60 21.81
C HIS A 7 6.43 -5.22 20.33
N LEU A 8 5.74 -4.14 19.98
CA LEU A 8 5.70 -3.63 18.60
C LEU A 8 7.08 -3.18 18.11
N LYS A 9 7.87 -2.53 18.96
CA LYS A 9 9.26 -2.14 18.65
C LYS A 9 10.14 -3.36 18.41
N GLU A 10 10.03 -4.38 19.24
CA GLU A 10 10.79 -5.63 19.08
C GLU A 10 10.45 -6.33 17.78
N LEU A 11 9.17 -6.47 17.44
CA LEU A 11 8.74 -7.06 16.17
C LEU A 11 9.26 -6.29 14.97
N TYR A 12 9.21 -4.96 15.04
CA TYR A 12 9.72 -4.11 13.97
C TYR A 12 11.24 -4.27 13.79
N LEU A 13 12.01 -4.30 14.87
CA LEU A 13 13.46 -4.52 14.81
C LEU A 13 13.81 -5.90 14.27
N GLN A 14 13.14 -6.95 14.73
CA GLN A 14 13.32 -8.31 14.21
C GLN A 14 13.10 -8.37 12.71
N ARG A 15 12.06 -7.70 12.23
CA ARG A 15 11.75 -7.61 10.82
C ARG A 15 12.83 -6.89 10.03
N LEU A 16 13.30 -5.72 10.49
CA LEU A 16 14.39 -4.99 9.83
C LEU A 16 15.66 -5.84 9.70
N VAL A 17 16.00 -6.59 10.74
CA VAL A 17 17.16 -7.51 10.73
C VAL A 17 16.95 -8.62 9.71
N PHE A 18 15.76 -9.22 9.66
CA PHE A 18 15.43 -10.28 8.71
C PHE A 18 15.46 -9.77 7.27
N ASP A 19 14.85 -8.62 7.00
CA ASP A 19 14.83 -8.01 5.67
C ASP A 19 16.25 -7.67 5.20
N GLY A 20 17.09 -7.16 6.09
CA GLY A 20 18.50 -6.91 5.80
C GLY A 20 19.27 -8.20 5.52
N TYR A 21 19.02 -9.26 6.29
CA TYR A 21 19.65 -10.56 6.07
C TYR A 21 19.27 -11.16 4.73
N ILE A 22 17.97 -11.16 4.37
CA ILE A 22 17.49 -11.66 3.07
C ILE A 22 18.10 -10.84 1.92
N GLY A 23 18.13 -9.52 2.04
CA GLY A 23 18.73 -8.65 1.04
C GLY A 23 20.22 -8.90 0.81
N LEU A 24 20.95 -9.26 1.86
CA LEU A 24 22.39 -9.60 1.78
C LEU A 24 22.65 -11.00 1.23
N GLN A 25 21.81 -11.98 1.59
CA GLN A 25 22.00 -13.37 1.18
C GLN A 25 21.51 -13.68 -0.22
N TYR A 26 20.50 -12.96 -0.68
CA TYR A 26 19.86 -13.18 -1.97
C TYR A 26 19.92 -11.90 -2.81
N GLU A 27 20.96 -11.77 -3.62
CA GLU A 27 21.18 -10.60 -4.51
C GLU A 27 19.97 -10.21 -5.37
N ARG A 28 19.05 -11.14 -5.60
CA ARG A 28 17.84 -10.93 -6.41
C ARG A 28 16.55 -10.95 -5.58
N GLY A 29 16.64 -11.24 -4.29
CA GLY A 29 15.49 -11.27 -3.40
C GLY A 29 15.21 -9.86 -2.85
N LYS A 30 14.02 -9.33 -3.12
CA LYS A 30 13.55 -8.11 -2.47
C LYS A 30 12.48 -8.49 -1.45
N PRO A 31 12.76 -8.39 -0.14
CA PRO A 31 11.71 -8.53 0.85
C PRO A 31 10.60 -7.51 0.59
N THR A 32 9.39 -7.98 0.54
CA THR A 32 8.22 -7.14 0.30
C THR A 32 7.19 -7.34 1.38
N ASP A 33 6.73 -6.23 1.92
CA ASP A 33 5.75 -6.22 2.99
C ASP A 33 4.33 -6.45 2.48
N ILE A 34 3.59 -7.20 3.25
CA ILE A 34 2.14 -7.22 3.20
C ILE A 34 1.65 -6.77 4.57
N ASP A 35 0.83 -5.72 4.62
CA ASP A 35 0.39 -5.18 5.89
C ASP A 35 -0.45 -6.19 6.68
N GLN A 36 -1.40 -6.85 6.02
CA GLN A 36 -2.23 -7.88 6.65
C GLN A 36 -2.74 -8.91 5.64
N ILE A 37 -2.95 -10.13 6.15
CA ILE A 37 -3.74 -11.18 5.50
C ILE A 37 -4.99 -11.37 6.35
N VAL A 38 -6.14 -11.31 5.73
CA VAL A 38 -7.44 -11.40 6.41
C VAL A 38 -8.27 -12.55 5.83
N LEU A 39 -8.89 -13.32 6.71
CA LEU A 39 -9.92 -14.29 6.35
C LEU A 39 -11.29 -13.60 6.41
N SER A 40 -12.02 -13.64 5.30
CA SER A 40 -13.39 -13.12 5.26
C SER A 40 -14.34 -14.04 6.05
N GLY A 41 -15.02 -13.49 7.06
CA GLY A 41 -16.05 -14.21 7.79
C GLY A 41 -17.33 -14.51 7.01
N LYS A 42 -17.45 -13.98 5.77
CA LYS A 42 -18.62 -14.18 4.91
C LYS A 42 -18.42 -15.22 3.81
N THR A 43 -17.20 -15.28 3.27
CA THR A 43 -16.89 -16.09 2.08
C THR A 43 -15.85 -17.17 2.32
N ASP A 44 -15.24 -17.19 3.51
CA ASP A 44 -14.08 -18.03 3.86
C ASP A 44 -12.87 -17.85 2.93
N ASP A 45 -12.84 -16.76 2.15
CA ASP A 45 -11.72 -16.42 1.30
C ASP A 45 -10.69 -15.58 2.05
N TYR A 46 -9.42 -15.77 1.72
CA TYR A 46 -8.34 -14.91 2.17
C TYR A 46 -8.16 -13.75 1.21
N TYR A 47 -7.87 -12.59 1.77
CA TYR A 47 -7.47 -11.41 1.00
C TYR A 47 -6.37 -10.64 1.73
N LEU A 48 -5.67 -9.83 0.97
CA LEU A 48 -4.58 -9.00 1.47
C LEU A 48 -5.08 -7.58 1.74
N LEU A 49 -4.52 -6.94 2.76
CA LEU A 49 -4.70 -5.51 3.00
C LEU A 49 -3.38 -4.78 2.80
N GLU A 50 -3.45 -3.69 2.09
CA GLU A 50 -2.41 -2.66 2.00
C GLU A 50 -3.01 -1.37 2.53
N VAL A 51 -2.45 -0.84 3.61
CA VAL A 51 -2.99 0.35 4.30
C VAL A 51 -2.01 1.51 4.19
N LYS A 52 -2.49 2.65 3.71
CA LYS A 52 -1.67 3.87 3.60
C LYS A 52 -2.42 5.09 4.12
N GLU A 53 -1.69 5.98 4.76
CA GLU A 53 -2.17 7.32 5.07
C GLU A 53 -1.82 8.25 3.90
N LYS A 54 -2.84 8.89 3.32
CA LYS A 54 -2.66 9.77 2.16
C LYS A 54 -3.63 10.94 2.18
N ASP A 55 -3.18 12.07 1.66
CA ASP A 55 -4.03 13.16 1.20
C ASP A 55 -4.32 13.01 -0.31
N LEU A 56 -5.32 13.71 -0.78
CA LEU A 56 -5.61 13.78 -2.22
C LEU A 56 -4.44 14.41 -2.96
N CYS A 57 -4.09 13.85 -4.11
CA CYS A 57 -3.09 14.47 -4.95
C CYS A 57 -3.57 15.85 -5.41
N LYS A 58 -2.63 16.78 -5.54
CA LYS A 58 -2.94 18.17 -5.96
C LYS A 58 -3.18 18.31 -7.46
N ARG A 59 -2.76 17.31 -8.23
CA ARG A 59 -2.90 17.25 -9.69
C ARG A 59 -4.28 16.69 -10.05
N GLU A 60 -4.89 17.24 -11.08
CA GLU A 60 -6.15 16.69 -11.66
C GLU A 60 -5.86 15.50 -12.60
N PRO A 61 -6.72 14.47 -12.59
CA PRO A 61 -7.84 14.29 -11.66
C PRO A 61 -7.33 13.95 -10.24
N LYS A 62 -8.01 14.50 -9.23
CA LYS A 62 -7.69 14.21 -7.83
C LYS A 62 -7.91 12.75 -7.53
N GLY A 63 -7.00 12.16 -6.79
CA GLY A 63 -7.05 10.75 -6.45
C GLY A 63 -5.92 10.32 -5.53
N PHE A 64 -5.74 9.01 -5.45
CA PHE A 64 -4.70 8.41 -4.62
C PHE A 64 -3.76 7.57 -5.48
N GLY A 65 -2.47 7.72 -5.23
CA GLY A 65 -1.44 7.02 -5.96
C GLY A 65 -0.94 5.76 -5.26
N MET A 66 -0.39 4.86 -6.06
CA MET A 66 0.40 3.72 -5.60
C MET A 66 1.63 3.56 -6.48
N ASP A 67 2.74 3.16 -5.87
CA ASP A 67 3.98 2.92 -6.59
C ASP A 67 3.80 1.79 -7.61
N ILE A 68 4.36 1.97 -8.80
CA ILE A 68 4.21 1.01 -9.92
C ILE A 68 4.73 -0.37 -9.54
N GLU A 69 5.86 -0.44 -8.83
CA GLU A 69 6.39 -1.72 -8.36
C GLU A 69 5.41 -2.44 -7.42
N ARG A 70 4.71 -1.68 -6.58
CA ARG A 70 3.72 -2.22 -5.67
C ARG A 70 2.47 -2.73 -6.40
N ILE A 71 2.03 -1.99 -7.41
CA ILE A 71 0.92 -2.41 -8.28
C ILE A 71 1.28 -3.74 -8.98
N GLY A 72 2.48 -3.83 -9.52
CA GLY A 72 2.98 -5.05 -10.15
C GLY A 72 3.03 -6.24 -9.19
N PHE A 73 3.51 -6.02 -7.98
CA PHE A 73 3.58 -7.04 -6.94
C PHE A 73 2.19 -7.61 -6.58
N PHE A 74 1.21 -6.77 -6.32
CA PHE A 74 -0.14 -7.23 -6.00
C PHE A 74 -0.84 -7.91 -7.19
N GLY A 75 -0.58 -7.45 -8.41
CA GLY A 75 -1.04 -8.10 -9.63
C GLY A 75 -0.46 -9.51 -9.79
N ASP A 76 0.82 -9.67 -9.51
CA ASP A 76 1.51 -10.97 -9.55
C ASP A 76 0.97 -11.92 -8.47
N LEU A 77 0.75 -11.47 -7.26
CA LEU A 77 0.14 -12.27 -6.20
C LEU A 77 -1.25 -12.78 -6.59
N LYS A 78 -2.08 -11.92 -7.16
CA LYS A 78 -3.40 -12.32 -7.63
C LYS A 78 -3.33 -13.38 -8.73
N ARG A 79 -2.44 -13.18 -9.71
CA ARG A 79 -2.25 -14.12 -10.81
C ARG A 79 -1.72 -15.48 -10.34
N GLN A 80 -0.77 -15.51 -9.40
CA GLN A 80 -0.09 -16.73 -8.96
C GLN A 80 -0.87 -17.50 -7.90
N ILE A 81 -1.48 -16.82 -6.94
CA ILE A 81 -2.16 -17.44 -5.80
C ILE A 81 -3.65 -17.10 -5.68
N GLY A 82 -4.19 -16.30 -6.59
CA GLY A 82 -5.62 -15.96 -6.65
C GLY A 82 -6.12 -15.04 -5.54
N MET A 83 -5.23 -14.43 -4.73
CA MET A 83 -5.63 -13.55 -3.64
C MET A 83 -5.81 -12.11 -4.12
N GLU A 84 -6.98 -11.54 -3.84
CA GLU A 84 -7.23 -10.12 -4.07
C GLU A 84 -6.58 -9.28 -2.97
N THR A 85 -6.13 -8.09 -3.32
CA THR A 85 -5.65 -7.10 -2.36
C THR A 85 -6.62 -5.95 -2.30
N TYR A 86 -6.98 -5.54 -1.08
CA TYR A 86 -7.72 -4.32 -0.81
C TYR A 86 -6.74 -3.23 -0.42
N TYR A 87 -6.78 -2.13 -1.15
CA TYR A 87 -6.03 -0.93 -0.85
C TYR A 87 -6.87 0.01 0.00
N PHE A 88 -6.53 0.12 1.28
CA PHE A 88 -7.18 0.99 2.23
C PHE A 88 -6.40 2.28 2.39
N ILE A 89 -7.10 3.38 2.36
CA ILE A 89 -6.54 4.71 2.54
C ILE A 89 -7.14 5.35 3.78
N LYS A 90 -6.29 5.64 4.75
CA LYS A 90 -6.59 6.60 5.80
C LYS A 90 -6.46 7.98 5.17
N GLN A 91 -7.58 8.52 4.69
CA GLN A 91 -7.57 9.83 4.06
C GLN A 91 -7.39 10.92 5.09
N ILE A 92 -6.38 11.72 4.88
CA ILE A 92 -6.10 12.92 5.66
C ILE A 92 -6.31 14.17 4.81
N LYS A 93 -6.55 15.30 5.46
CA LYS A 93 -6.78 16.58 4.80
C LYS A 93 -5.54 17.08 4.06
N ASP A 94 -4.42 17.07 4.74
CA ASP A 94 -3.11 17.45 4.23
C ASP A 94 -1.98 16.84 5.08
N GLN A 95 -0.77 16.82 4.53
CA GLN A 95 0.40 16.24 5.20
C GLN A 95 0.87 17.05 6.42
N ARG A 96 0.50 18.33 6.51
CA ARG A 96 0.93 19.19 7.61
C ARG A 96 0.12 18.94 8.88
N THR A 97 -1.21 18.92 8.74
CA THR A 97 -2.11 18.75 9.88
C THR A 97 -2.38 17.30 10.20
N ARG A 98 -2.33 16.44 9.19
CA ARG A 98 -2.70 15.00 9.24
C ARG A 98 -4.08 14.79 9.85
N GLU A 99 -4.98 15.77 9.70
CA GLU A 99 -6.37 15.69 10.16
C GLU A 99 -7.07 14.56 9.42
N PHE A 100 -7.59 13.59 10.17
CA PHE A 100 -8.33 12.46 9.62
C PHE A 100 -9.66 12.90 9.04
N LEU A 101 -9.95 12.46 7.82
CA LEU A 101 -11.23 12.71 7.15
C LEU A 101 -12.12 11.47 7.12
N GLN A 102 -11.63 10.39 6.57
CA GLN A 102 -12.39 9.15 6.38
C GLN A 102 -11.49 8.00 5.93
N TRP A 103 -12.02 6.79 6.00
CA TRP A 103 -11.43 5.64 5.36
C TRP A 103 -12.00 5.46 3.95
N ARG A 104 -11.13 5.16 3.01
CA ARG A 104 -11.50 4.75 1.66
C ARG A 104 -10.84 3.45 1.30
N TYR A 105 -11.44 2.72 0.34
CA TYR A 105 -10.83 1.49 -0.15
C TYR A 105 -11.18 1.22 -1.61
N ILE A 106 -10.35 0.42 -2.25
CA ILE A 106 -10.52 -0.10 -3.60
C ILE A 106 -9.85 -1.46 -3.70
N THR A 107 -10.33 -2.36 -4.54
CA THR A 107 -9.58 -3.55 -4.88
C THR A 107 -8.43 -3.22 -5.82
N MET A 108 -7.33 -3.97 -5.78
CA MET A 108 -6.23 -3.75 -6.72
C MET A 108 -6.64 -4.04 -8.17
N THR A 109 -7.60 -4.94 -8.39
CA THR A 109 -8.19 -5.16 -9.71
C THR A 109 -8.83 -3.89 -10.25
N ASP A 110 -9.65 -3.23 -9.46
CA ASP A 110 -10.31 -1.98 -9.85
C ASP A 110 -9.32 -0.82 -9.91
N PHE A 111 -8.36 -0.76 -9.00
CA PHE A 111 -7.29 0.23 -9.05
C PHE A 111 -6.56 0.17 -10.39
N PHE A 112 -6.12 -1.01 -10.80
CA PHE A 112 -5.42 -1.19 -12.08
C PHE A 112 -6.29 -0.87 -13.29
N LYS A 113 -7.58 -1.18 -13.19
CA LYS A 113 -8.54 -0.88 -14.26
C LYS A 113 -8.75 0.61 -14.47
N TYR A 114 -8.84 1.38 -13.39
CA TYR A 114 -9.24 2.78 -13.43
C TYR A 114 -8.10 3.78 -13.24
N CYS A 115 -6.91 3.33 -12.81
CA CYS A 115 -5.78 4.24 -12.65
C CYS A 115 -5.34 4.83 -13.98
N LEU A 116 -4.86 6.06 -13.91
CA LEU A 116 -4.18 6.69 -15.02
C LEU A 116 -2.78 6.07 -15.10
N LYS A 117 -2.49 5.39 -16.21
CA LYS A 117 -1.20 4.74 -16.44
C LYS A 117 -0.15 5.76 -16.91
N GLU A 118 -0.09 6.88 -16.23
CA GLU A 118 0.89 7.95 -16.45
C GLU A 118 1.85 7.98 -15.26
N ASN A 119 3.14 7.95 -15.55
CA ASN A 119 4.16 8.00 -14.53
C ASN A 119 4.20 9.40 -13.90
N VAL A 120 3.81 9.49 -12.65
CA VAL A 120 3.92 10.70 -11.83
C VAL A 120 5.03 10.48 -10.81
N GLU A 121 5.93 11.43 -10.68
CA GLU A 121 6.93 11.37 -9.61
C GLU A 121 6.23 11.35 -8.25
N GLY A 122 6.51 10.33 -7.45
CA GLY A 122 5.94 10.20 -6.12
C GLY A 122 6.35 11.35 -5.21
N GLY A 123 5.49 11.67 -4.26
CA GLY A 123 5.74 12.69 -3.25
C GLY A 123 6.91 12.36 -2.30
N ILE A 124 7.17 13.28 -1.39
CA ILE A 124 8.25 13.22 -0.40
C ILE A 124 7.96 12.11 0.62
N GLY A 125 8.31 10.88 0.29
CA GLY A 125 8.23 9.77 1.22
C GLY A 125 9.19 8.68 0.81
N MET A 126 10.21 8.40 1.59
CA MET A 126 11.23 7.37 1.40
C MET A 126 11.83 7.33 -0.02
N ARG A 127 12.43 8.41 -0.43
CA ARG A 127 13.34 8.38 -1.59
C ARG A 127 14.68 7.82 -1.11
N SER A 128 15.08 6.69 -1.65
CA SER A 128 16.52 6.48 -1.79
C SER A 128 17.04 7.54 -2.76
N GLU A 129 18.14 8.19 -2.44
CA GLU A 129 18.73 9.31 -3.21
C GLU A 129 18.94 9.00 -4.70
N ASN A 130 18.81 7.76 -5.13
CA ASN A 130 19.14 7.25 -6.47
C ASN A 130 17.98 6.62 -7.25
N SER A 131 16.75 6.57 -6.75
CA SER A 131 15.63 6.00 -7.49
C SER A 131 14.43 6.94 -7.54
N LYS A 132 14.01 7.27 -8.76
CA LYS A 132 12.73 7.94 -9.00
C LYS A 132 11.63 6.88 -8.85
N ASN A 133 10.89 6.89 -7.77
CA ASN A 133 9.68 6.07 -7.64
C ASN A 133 8.55 6.73 -8.43
N TYR A 134 8.08 6.03 -9.44
CA TYR A 134 6.91 6.46 -10.18
C TYR A 134 5.64 5.89 -9.56
N THR A 135 4.60 6.70 -9.60
CA THR A 135 3.29 6.42 -9.01
C THR A 135 2.23 6.53 -10.09
N TRP A 136 1.30 5.62 -10.11
CA TRP A 136 0.06 5.77 -10.87
C TRP A 136 -1.05 6.23 -9.94
N ILE A 137 -1.88 7.16 -10.42
CA ILE A 137 -2.97 7.76 -9.65
C ILE A 137 -4.30 7.19 -10.13
N CYS A 138 -5.10 6.71 -9.20
CA CYS A 138 -6.49 6.32 -9.45
C CYS A 138 -7.40 7.43 -8.92
N PRO A 139 -8.34 7.94 -9.75
CA PRO A 139 -9.26 8.99 -9.34
C PRO A 139 -10.09 8.61 -8.12
N GLU A 140 -10.33 9.57 -7.23
CA GLU A 140 -10.99 9.32 -5.94
C GLU A 140 -12.40 8.74 -6.05
N ASN A 141 -13.12 9.04 -7.13
CA ASN A 141 -14.49 8.57 -7.34
C ASN A 141 -14.60 7.05 -7.54
N HIS A 142 -13.49 6.36 -7.79
CA HIS A 142 -13.44 4.90 -7.87
C HIS A 142 -13.21 4.23 -6.51
N PHE A 143 -12.83 5.01 -5.50
CA PHE A 143 -12.69 4.52 -4.13
C PHE A 143 -14.04 4.57 -3.39
N LYS A 144 -14.36 3.49 -2.71
CA LYS A 144 -15.51 3.44 -1.82
C LYS A 144 -15.15 4.04 -0.47
N VAL A 145 -16.10 4.72 0.15
CA VAL A 145 -15.98 5.16 1.55
C VAL A 145 -16.29 3.97 2.44
N TYR A 146 -15.42 3.70 3.39
CA TYR A 146 -15.66 2.68 4.40
C TYR A 146 -16.40 3.32 5.58
N PRO A 147 -17.57 2.78 5.98
CA PRO A 147 -18.39 3.33 7.05
C PRO A 147 -17.76 3.21 8.44
#